data_a0b56d2300edefad5ccd0ee371c19765
#
_entry.id   a0b56d2300edefad5ccd0ee371c19765
#
_cell.length_a   1.000
_cell.length_b   1.000
_cell.length_c   1.000
_cell.angle_alpha   90.00
_cell.angle_beta   90.00
_cell.angle_gamma   90.00
#
_symmetry.space_group_name_H-M   'P 1'
#
loop_
_entity.id
_entity.type
_entity.pdbx_description
1 polymer ?
#
loop_
_entity_poly.entity_id
_entity_poly.type
_entity_poly.pdbx_seq_one_letter_code
_entity_poly.pdbx_strand_id
1 'polypeptide(L)'
;MKLAISPFAALVAATLALPAAAQTIFPIDRADILSGSHFDFKVEFPGIVDPATVTVTINGQDHARVLGKPAELIAREDGKEVSSLLLRDVSITRPGAYTVTASDGVTTKSVKWNVYATPAKRAAKNVILFIGDGFSIAHRTAARILSKGLVEGKYSGKLAVDEMPYMALLSTAGTDSIITDSANAAHAYTTGHKSCVNALGVYCSRAASTLDHPKVETIASIAKRRGMAVGAVTNSEIEDATPAAMVAHTRRRSDFNDIVKMYYDSKIDVMMGGGSPNFLPKSTPGSKRNDETDYIEQFKQAGYALATTKTEMFAAADNAKTTKILGLYNTGNVDGALDLKFLKKGSVPKFPDQPDVVEEMEAAIKILSRNKNGFVLMVESARIDKYSHSMDQERAIYDAIMLDNAVRKAKEWAKANGNNTLILVTADHTHSVSLVGTVNDESKESELRNRVGVYEGAGFPNYPAPDADGYPNKVDVSRRLYMAFGSSPDYYETFAPHMDGEFVPAIKNAEGIMVANEKYKDIPGAVLRVGNLPNKGSRAANQGVHTGDDVLLTAMGPGAEKIRGQMENTELFRIIADALALAPQGKAAGK
;
A
#
# COMPACT_ATOMS: atom_id res chain seq x y z
N MET A 1 28.89 7.75 77.27
CA MET A 1 29.90 8.21 76.31
C MET A 1 29.16 8.40 74.97
N LYS A 2 28.89 9.65 74.62
CA LYS A 2 28.11 10.01 73.43
C LYS A 2 29.08 10.19 72.26
N LEU A 3 28.83 9.57 71.15
CA LEU A 3 29.43 9.93 69.84
C LEU A 3 28.29 10.35 68.88
N ALA A 4 28.31 11.64 68.57
CA ALA A 4 27.51 12.21 67.52
C ALA A 4 28.21 12.03 66.20
N ILE A 5 27.54 11.46 65.19
CA ILE A 5 27.98 11.46 63.80
C ILE A 5 26.97 12.29 63.00
N SER A 6 27.44 13.41 62.49
CA SER A 6 26.71 14.27 61.55
C SER A 6 26.83 13.70 60.13
N PRO A 7 25.77 13.59 59.35
CA PRO A 7 25.87 13.30 57.92
C PRO A 7 25.77 14.62 57.15
N PHE A 8 26.87 14.99 56.53
CA PHE A 8 26.86 15.93 55.40
C PHE A 8 26.28 15.21 54.15
N ALA A 9 25.01 15.43 53.86
CA ALA A 9 24.42 15.02 52.59
C ALA A 9 24.78 16.08 51.52
N ALA A 10 25.75 15.79 50.72
CA ALA A 10 26.02 16.57 49.50
C ALA A 10 24.95 16.19 48.43
N LEU A 11 24.01 17.10 48.21
CA LEU A 11 23.02 16.98 47.14
C LEU A 11 23.71 17.30 45.82
N VAL A 12 24.15 16.29 45.07
CA VAL A 12 24.60 16.43 43.69
C VAL A 12 23.32 16.55 42.83
N ALA A 13 22.94 17.78 42.51
CA ALA A 13 21.95 18.05 41.50
C ALA A 13 22.54 17.69 40.11
N ALA A 14 22.33 16.46 39.68
CA ALA A 14 22.53 16.08 38.29
C ALA A 14 21.44 16.77 37.47
N THR A 15 21.74 17.92 36.89
CA THR A 15 20.96 18.50 35.81
C THR A 15 20.99 17.51 34.65
N LEU A 16 19.94 16.72 34.50
CA LEU A 16 19.66 16.00 33.28
C LEU A 16 19.42 17.07 32.20
N ALA A 17 20.48 17.43 31.47
CA ALA A 17 20.35 18.18 30.24
C ALA A 17 19.53 17.31 29.30
N LEU A 18 18.24 17.65 29.12
CA LEU A 18 17.45 17.10 28.02
C LEU A 18 18.25 17.39 26.75
N PRO A 19 18.48 16.40 25.87
CA PRO A 19 19.15 16.66 24.60
C PRO A 19 18.39 17.78 23.89
N ALA A 20 19.09 18.86 23.53
CA ALA A 20 18.52 19.93 22.73
C ALA A 20 17.90 19.30 21.49
N ALA A 21 16.62 19.61 21.21
CA ALA A 21 15.96 19.09 20.04
C ALA A 21 16.80 19.45 18.79
N ALA A 22 17.22 18.43 18.04
CA ALA A 22 18.05 18.62 16.86
C ALA A 22 17.20 19.00 15.65
N GLN A 23 17.82 19.65 14.66
CA GLN A 23 17.17 19.96 13.38
C GLN A 23 16.63 18.66 12.70
N THR A 24 15.55 18.80 11.94
CA THR A 24 15.07 17.74 11.05
C THR A 24 15.37 18.15 9.61
N ILE A 25 15.95 17.24 8.83
CA ILE A 25 16.36 17.48 7.44
C ILE A 25 15.58 16.52 6.53
N PHE A 26 14.96 17.05 5.49
CA PHE A 26 14.27 16.28 4.45
C PHE A 26 14.92 16.54 3.08
N PRO A 27 15.16 15.51 2.27
CA PRO A 27 15.04 14.07 2.51
C PRO A 27 15.75 13.61 3.79
N ILE A 28 15.19 12.54 4.41
CA ILE A 28 15.70 12.00 5.67
C ILE A 28 17.09 11.34 5.52
N ASP A 29 17.72 10.97 6.62
CA ASP A 29 19.01 10.27 6.60
C ASP A 29 18.91 8.93 5.82
N ARG A 30 19.96 8.60 5.09
CA ARG A 30 20.08 7.41 4.24
C ARG A 30 19.07 7.33 3.11
N ALA A 31 18.52 8.45 2.66
CA ALA A 31 17.65 8.47 1.49
C ALA A 31 18.42 8.07 0.22
N ASP A 32 17.86 7.12 -0.54
CA ASP A 32 18.28 6.78 -1.88
C ASP A 32 17.47 7.61 -2.88
N ILE A 33 18.12 8.50 -3.62
CA ILE A 33 17.49 9.45 -4.52
C ILE A 33 17.82 9.07 -5.97
N LEU A 34 16.82 8.84 -6.80
CA LEU A 34 17.04 8.63 -8.22
C LEU A 34 17.61 9.91 -8.84
N SER A 35 18.74 9.80 -9.55
CA SER A 35 19.32 10.94 -10.26
C SER A 35 18.28 11.62 -11.15
N GLY A 36 18.10 12.92 -10.96
CA GLY A 36 17.13 13.73 -11.70
C GLY A 36 15.67 13.54 -11.32
N SER A 37 15.35 12.80 -10.26
CA SER A 37 14.03 12.86 -9.65
C SER A 37 13.86 14.16 -8.86
N HIS A 38 12.62 14.64 -8.77
CA HIS A 38 12.28 15.88 -8.08
C HIS A 38 11.88 15.62 -6.63
N PHE A 39 12.28 16.52 -5.74
CA PHE A 39 11.90 16.47 -4.33
C PHE A 39 11.88 17.87 -3.72
N ASP A 40 11.21 18.03 -2.57
CA ASP A 40 11.27 19.23 -1.75
C ASP A 40 12.39 19.06 -0.71
N PHE A 41 13.25 20.07 -0.61
CA PHE A 41 14.27 20.17 0.42
C PHE A 41 13.74 21.02 1.57
N LYS A 42 13.78 20.49 2.80
CA LYS A 42 13.35 21.21 4.00
C LYS A 42 14.28 20.95 5.16
N VAL A 43 14.56 22.01 5.93
CA VAL A 43 15.22 21.92 7.23
C VAL A 43 14.30 22.56 8.27
N GLU A 44 13.98 21.83 9.33
CA GLU A 44 13.17 22.32 10.45
C GLU A 44 14.08 22.59 11.65
N PHE A 45 14.01 23.78 12.21
CA PHE A 45 14.72 24.17 13.40
C PHE A 45 13.81 24.11 14.63
N PRO A 46 14.28 23.68 15.80
CA PRO A 46 13.44 23.51 16.98
C PRO A 46 12.96 24.81 17.63
N GLY A 47 13.50 25.95 17.21
CA GLY A 47 13.14 27.30 17.70
C GLY A 47 13.18 28.33 16.60
N ILE A 48 12.94 29.61 16.96
CA ILE A 48 13.21 30.73 16.06
C ILE A 48 14.74 30.85 15.94
N VAL A 49 15.21 30.94 14.70
CA VAL A 49 16.64 31.10 14.41
C VAL A 49 16.94 32.53 13.90
N ASP A 50 18.13 33.00 14.22
CA ASP A 50 18.68 34.20 13.59
C ASP A 50 19.17 33.85 12.17
N PRO A 51 18.64 34.48 11.10
CA PRO A 51 19.09 34.21 9.74
C PRO A 51 20.60 34.29 9.53
N ALA A 52 21.28 35.16 10.32
CA ALA A 52 22.72 35.34 10.21
C ALA A 52 23.53 34.13 10.74
N THR A 53 22.94 33.30 11.59
CA THR A 53 23.59 32.09 12.19
C THR A 53 23.27 30.81 11.45
N VAL A 54 22.24 30.80 10.60
CA VAL A 54 21.81 29.62 9.87
C VAL A 54 22.79 29.30 8.76
N THR A 55 23.33 28.09 8.79
CA THR A 55 24.14 27.55 7.70
C THR A 55 23.60 26.20 7.25
N VAL A 56 23.41 26.04 5.94
CA VAL A 56 23.01 24.77 5.35
C VAL A 56 23.92 24.46 4.17
N THR A 57 24.66 23.36 4.28
CA THR A 57 25.63 22.94 3.26
C THR A 57 25.35 21.55 2.75
N ILE A 58 25.72 21.30 1.50
CA ILE A 58 25.72 19.98 0.85
C ILE A 58 27.14 19.70 0.37
N ASN A 59 27.79 18.68 0.91
CA ASN A 59 29.22 18.39 0.72
C ASN A 59 30.12 19.61 0.98
N GLY A 60 29.81 20.38 2.01
CA GLY A 60 30.54 21.59 2.39
C GLY A 60 30.32 22.82 1.51
N GLN A 61 29.50 22.72 0.47
CA GLN A 61 29.10 23.85 -0.37
C GLN A 61 27.74 24.37 0.06
N ASP A 62 27.50 25.66 -0.12
CA ASP A 62 26.17 26.25 0.13
C ASP A 62 25.09 25.49 -0.63
N HIS A 63 23.96 25.23 0.03
CA HIS A 63 22.85 24.44 -0.53
C HIS A 63 22.29 25.04 -1.83
N ALA A 64 22.23 26.38 -1.93
CA ALA A 64 21.71 27.07 -3.13
C ALA A 64 22.59 26.80 -4.35
N ARG A 65 23.90 26.65 -4.17
CA ARG A 65 24.84 26.33 -5.26
C ARG A 65 24.62 24.90 -5.79
N VAL A 66 24.31 23.96 -4.88
CA VAL A 66 24.12 22.54 -5.28
C VAL A 66 22.71 22.31 -5.84
N LEU A 67 21.70 22.93 -5.24
CA LEU A 67 20.29 22.77 -5.61
C LEU A 67 19.80 23.78 -6.68
N GLY A 68 20.68 24.71 -7.09
CA GLY A 68 20.43 25.64 -8.20
C GLY A 68 19.63 26.89 -7.86
N LYS A 69 19.13 27.03 -6.64
CA LYS A 69 18.36 28.19 -6.16
C LYS A 69 18.41 28.29 -4.63
N PRO A 70 18.24 29.51 -4.05
CA PRO A 70 18.19 29.69 -2.60
C PRO A 70 16.90 29.12 -2.02
N ALA A 71 16.99 28.65 -0.79
CA ALA A 71 15.81 28.26 -0.02
C ALA A 71 15.20 29.49 0.69
N GLU A 72 13.90 29.43 0.95
CA GLU A 72 13.18 30.42 1.75
C GLU A 72 13.32 30.07 3.23
N LEU A 73 13.73 31.06 4.05
CA LEU A 73 13.70 30.95 5.51
C LEU A 73 12.36 31.45 6.04
N ILE A 74 11.59 30.55 6.60
CA ILE A 74 10.30 30.83 7.24
C ILE A 74 10.53 31.02 8.74
N ALA A 75 10.52 32.26 9.22
CA ALA A 75 10.90 32.58 10.59
C ALA A 75 9.91 32.01 11.64
N ARG A 76 8.61 31.98 11.34
CA ARG A 76 7.55 31.45 12.20
C ARG A 76 6.65 30.55 11.38
N GLU A 77 7.04 29.27 11.26
CA GLU A 77 6.28 28.31 10.48
C GLU A 77 4.91 28.05 11.13
N ASP A 78 3.85 28.23 10.34
CA ASP A 78 2.46 28.12 10.79
C ASP A 78 2.12 28.98 12.02
N GLY A 79 2.78 30.14 12.15
CA GLY A 79 2.61 31.07 13.27
C GLY A 79 3.21 30.57 14.60
N LYS A 80 3.97 29.48 14.60
CA LYS A 80 4.60 28.92 15.80
C LYS A 80 6.00 29.51 16.02
N GLU A 81 6.50 29.39 17.26
CA GLU A 81 7.85 29.81 17.66
C GLU A 81 8.94 28.83 17.15
N VAL A 82 8.89 28.50 15.87
CA VAL A 82 9.82 27.58 15.19
C VAL A 82 10.08 28.04 13.77
N SER A 83 11.31 27.87 13.29
CA SER A 83 11.70 28.28 11.93
C SER A 83 11.93 27.08 11.04
N SER A 84 11.74 27.26 9.74
CA SER A 84 12.15 26.26 8.73
C SER A 84 12.79 26.94 7.53
N LEU A 85 13.62 26.16 6.83
CA LEU A 85 14.17 26.52 5.54
C LEU A 85 13.55 25.56 4.51
N LEU A 86 12.91 26.13 3.48
CA LEU A 86 12.15 25.36 2.50
C LEU A 86 12.56 25.70 1.07
N LEU A 87 12.74 24.66 0.26
CA LEU A 87 13.00 24.79 -1.17
C LEU A 87 12.22 23.73 -1.92
N ARG A 88 11.23 24.14 -2.70
CA ARG A 88 10.34 23.26 -3.44
C ARG A 88 10.94 22.86 -4.79
N ASP A 89 10.62 21.63 -5.23
CA ASP A 89 10.86 21.15 -6.58
C ASP A 89 12.32 21.28 -7.03
N VAL A 90 13.21 20.58 -6.36
CA VAL A 90 14.65 20.50 -6.68
C VAL A 90 15.03 19.10 -7.16
N SER A 91 16.16 18.99 -7.84
CA SER A 91 16.72 17.70 -8.26
C SER A 91 18.23 17.71 -8.20
N ILE A 92 18.82 16.53 -7.99
CA ILE A 92 20.27 16.31 -8.10
C ILE A 92 20.50 15.34 -9.25
N THR A 93 21.24 15.77 -10.27
CA THR A 93 21.47 14.97 -11.47
C THR A 93 22.78 14.18 -11.45
N ARG A 94 23.76 14.58 -10.62
CA ARG A 94 25.06 13.91 -10.52
C ARG A 94 24.98 12.79 -9.47
N PRO A 95 25.18 11.52 -9.84
CA PRO A 95 25.24 10.42 -8.89
C PRO A 95 26.41 10.56 -7.91
N GLY A 96 26.22 10.10 -6.67
CA GLY A 96 27.23 10.12 -5.62
C GLY A 96 26.65 10.19 -4.21
N ALA A 97 27.52 10.15 -3.22
CA ALA A 97 27.16 10.35 -1.82
C ALA A 97 27.16 11.85 -1.49
N TYR A 98 26.10 12.29 -0.81
CA TYR A 98 25.92 13.69 -0.39
C TYR A 98 25.74 13.74 1.12
N THR A 99 26.53 14.58 1.79
CA THR A 99 26.34 14.90 3.21
C THR A 99 25.70 16.28 3.29
N VAL A 100 24.51 16.33 3.86
CA VAL A 100 23.78 17.59 4.11
C VAL A 100 23.93 17.94 5.57
N THR A 101 24.42 19.14 5.85
CA THR A 101 24.64 19.63 7.20
C THR A 101 23.88 20.93 7.39
N ALA A 102 23.07 21.00 8.45
CA ALA A 102 22.33 22.20 8.86
C ALA A 102 22.74 22.59 10.28
N SER A 103 22.97 23.89 10.49
CA SER A 103 23.29 24.48 11.80
C SER A 103 22.50 25.76 12.02
N ASP A 104 22.09 26.02 13.25
CA ASP A 104 21.49 27.25 13.74
C ASP A 104 22.49 28.13 14.52
N GLY A 105 23.79 27.76 14.49
CA GLY A 105 24.83 28.40 15.26
C GLY A 105 25.03 27.80 16.67
N VAL A 106 24.07 27.02 17.17
CA VAL A 106 24.13 26.35 18.50
C VAL A 106 24.23 24.84 18.34
N THR A 107 23.37 24.27 17.52
CA THR A 107 23.33 22.82 17.24
C THR A 107 23.56 22.56 15.76
N THR A 108 24.10 21.37 15.45
CA THR A 108 24.39 20.94 14.08
C THR A 108 23.88 19.52 13.85
N LYS A 109 23.19 19.31 12.74
CA LYS A 109 22.72 18.00 12.30
C LYS A 109 23.21 17.71 10.90
N SER A 110 23.61 16.45 10.67
CA SER A 110 23.96 15.98 9.32
C SER A 110 23.15 14.75 8.96
N VAL A 111 22.79 14.63 7.68
CA VAL A 111 22.21 13.43 7.05
C VAL A 111 23.00 13.08 5.79
N LYS A 112 22.90 11.83 5.38
CA LYS A 112 23.58 11.31 4.18
C LYS A 112 22.53 10.90 3.15
N TRP A 113 22.71 11.33 1.90
CA TRP A 113 21.92 10.90 0.75
C TRP A 113 22.81 10.12 -0.22
N ASN A 114 22.23 9.14 -0.86
CA ASN A 114 22.84 8.41 -1.96
C ASN A 114 22.08 8.72 -3.25
N VAL A 115 22.64 9.54 -4.12
CA VAL A 115 22.05 9.80 -5.44
C VAL A 115 22.55 8.73 -6.41
N TYR A 116 21.65 7.95 -6.99
CA TYR A 116 22.02 6.83 -7.85
C TYR A 116 21.54 7.01 -9.29
N ALA A 117 22.32 6.49 -10.24
CA ALA A 117 21.95 6.39 -11.64
C ALA A 117 21.31 5.04 -11.93
N THR A 118 20.57 4.97 -13.04
CA THR A 118 20.10 3.71 -13.60
C THR A 118 20.97 3.24 -14.75
N PRO A 119 20.88 1.97 -15.18
CA PRO A 119 21.51 1.51 -16.42
C PRO A 119 21.15 2.40 -17.61
N ALA A 120 22.05 2.51 -18.58
CA ALA A 120 21.83 3.35 -19.76
C ALA A 120 20.74 2.80 -20.70
N LYS A 121 20.53 1.49 -20.68
CA LYS A 121 19.52 0.81 -21.51
C LYS A 121 18.45 0.18 -20.64
N ARG A 122 17.21 0.27 -21.10
CA ARG A 122 16.08 -0.43 -20.49
C ARG A 122 16.28 -1.94 -20.58
N ALA A 123 16.10 -2.64 -19.47
CA ALA A 123 15.97 -4.09 -19.47
C ALA A 123 14.54 -4.50 -19.81
N ALA A 124 13.53 -3.81 -19.26
CA ALA A 124 12.12 -4.03 -19.50
C ALA A 124 11.49 -2.90 -20.30
N LYS A 125 10.50 -3.21 -21.14
CA LYS A 125 9.65 -2.22 -21.80
C LYS A 125 8.52 -1.78 -20.89
N ASN A 126 7.94 -2.72 -20.14
CA ASN A 126 6.79 -2.50 -19.29
C ASN A 126 7.07 -3.00 -17.86
N VAL A 127 6.33 -2.47 -16.91
CA VAL A 127 6.28 -2.97 -15.53
C VAL A 127 4.82 -3.16 -15.12
N ILE A 128 4.54 -4.30 -14.48
CA ILE A 128 3.27 -4.57 -13.80
C ILE A 128 3.61 -4.88 -12.34
N LEU A 129 3.16 -4.03 -11.44
CA LEU A 129 3.30 -4.19 -10.00
C LEU A 129 1.97 -4.64 -9.41
N PHE A 130 1.92 -5.87 -8.93
CA PHE A 130 0.79 -6.40 -8.17
C PHE A 130 1.00 -6.17 -6.69
N ILE A 131 -0.01 -5.64 -6.04
CA ILE A 131 -0.07 -5.50 -4.58
C ILE A 131 -1.31 -6.25 -4.10
N GLY A 132 -1.09 -7.34 -3.36
CA GLY A 132 -2.13 -7.94 -2.54
C GLY A 132 -2.12 -7.21 -1.21
N ASP A 133 -3.09 -6.34 -0.97
CA ASP A 133 -3.16 -5.58 0.27
C ASP A 133 -3.32 -6.55 1.44
N GLY A 134 -2.44 -6.48 2.44
CA GLY A 134 -2.43 -7.39 3.59
C GLY A 134 -2.11 -8.86 3.28
N PHE A 135 -1.59 -9.17 2.08
CA PHE A 135 -1.39 -10.53 1.58
C PHE A 135 -0.25 -11.27 2.30
N SER A 136 -0.57 -11.86 3.44
CA SER A 136 0.34 -12.67 4.26
C SER A 136 0.65 -14.04 3.62
N ILE A 137 1.72 -14.69 4.08
CA ILE A 137 2.06 -16.08 3.69
C ILE A 137 0.91 -17.04 4.02
N ALA A 138 0.15 -16.79 5.09
CA ALA A 138 -1.02 -17.58 5.45
C ALA A 138 -2.11 -17.56 4.35
N HIS A 139 -2.42 -16.38 3.80
CA HIS A 139 -3.35 -16.25 2.68
C HIS A 139 -2.85 -16.99 1.43
N ARG A 140 -1.57 -16.85 1.10
CA ARG A 140 -0.94 -17.54 -0.04
C ARG A 140 -1.03 -19.06 0.11
N THR A 141 -0.78 -19.57 1.31
CA THR A 141 -0.86 -21.02 1.59
C THR A 141 -2.30 -21.51 1.50
N ALA A 142 -3.25 -20.78 2.09
CA ALA A 142 -4.67 -21.12 2.03
C ALA A 142 -5.20 -21.08 0.57
N ALA A 143 -4.87 -20.05 -0.18
CA ALA A 143 -5.21 -19.93 -1.60
C ALA A 143 -4.64 -21.11 -2.42
N ARG A 144 -3.40 -21.56 -2.14
CA ARG A 144 -2.81 -22.71 -2.81
C ARG A 144 -3.56 -24.00 -2.49
N ILE A 145 -3.94 -24.21 -1.22
CA ILE A 145 -4.71 -25.40 -0.82
C ILE A 145 -6.06 -25.44 -1.55
N LEU A 146 -6.80 -24.34 -1.52
CA LEU A 146 -8.13 -24.28 -2.15
C LEU A 146 -8.06 -24.35 -3.68
N SER A 147 -7.10 -23.62 -4.26
CA SER A 147 -6.98 -23.50 -5.74
C SER A 147 -6.36 -24.73 -6.40
N LYS A 148 -5.47 -25.45 -5.71
CA LYS A 148 -4.73 -26.58 -6.31
C LYS A 148 -5.05 -27.92 -5.68
N GLY A 149 -5.62 -27.93 -4.49
CA GLY A 149 -5.85 -29.15 -3.72
C GLY A 149 -4.59 -29.67 -3.04
N LEU A 150 -4.81 -30.51 -2.02
CA LEU A 150 -3.78 -31.13 -1.22
C LEU A 150 -4.16 -32.58 -0.95
N VAL A 151 -3.36 -33.54 -1.43
CA VAL A 151 -3.58 -34.98 -1.28
C VAL A 151 -2.31 -35.61 -0.74
N GLU A 152 -2.42 -36.41 0.31
CA GLU A 152 -1.30 -37.10 0.96
C GLU A 152 -0.13 -36.15 1.29
N GLY A 153 -0.44 -34.90 1.71
CA GLY A 153 0.55 -33.87 2.05
C GLY A 153 1.23 -33.21 0.85
N LYS A 154 0.78 -33.47 -0.38
CA LYS A 154 1.33 -32.90 -1.62
C LYS A 154 0.29 -32.04 -2.33
N TYR A 155 0.71 -30.84 -2.75
CA TYR A 155 -0.12 -29.99 -3.60
C TYR A 155 -0.22 -30.56 -5.01
N SER A 156 -1.40 -30.50 -5.60
CA SER A 156 -1.64 -30.94 -6.99
C SER A 156 -1.17 -29.93 -8.04
N GLY A 157 -0.69 -28.77 -7.63
CA GLY A 157 -0.17 -27.73 -8.50
C GLY A 157 0.44 -26.55 -7.73
N LYS A 158 0.88 -25.53 -8.48
CA LYS A 158 1.44 -24.29 -7.96
C LYS A 158 0.54 -23.12 -8.31
N LEU A 159 0.51 -22.09 -7.48
CA LEU A 159 -0.02 -20.78 -7.84
C LEU A 159 0.88 -20.13 -8.89
N ALA A 160 0.34 -19.21 -9.69
CA ALA A 160 1.11 -18.44 -10.66
C ALA A 160 2.23 -17.64 -10.00
N VAL A 161 1.97 -17.13 -8.79
CA VAL A 161 2.97 -16.42 -7.95
C VAL A 161 4.06 -17.36 -7.42
N ASP A 162 3.78 -18.67 -7.24
CA ASP A 162 4.76 -19.66 -6.79
C ASP A 162 5.74 -20.09 -7.88
N GLU A 163 5.38 -19.88 -9.14
CA GLU A 163 6.20 -20.22 -10.30
C GLU A 163 7.17 -19.12 -10.70
N MET A 164 7.18 -18.00 -10.01
CA MET A 164 8.09 -16.90 -10.30
C MET A 164 9.51 -17.23 -9.86
N PRO A 165 10.54 -17.01 -10.72
CA PRO A 165 11.89 -17.49 -10.46
C PRO A 165 12.66 -16.73 -9.40
N TYR A 166 12.24 -15.50 -9.07
CA TYR A 166 12.95 -14.63 -8.10
C TYR A 166 12.05 -14.31 -6.91
N MET A 167 12.66 -14.28 -5.72
CA MET A 167 11.95 -14.08 -4.47
C MET A 167 12.83 -13.37 -3.45
N ALA A 168 12.22 -12.49 -2.65
CA ALA A 168 12.83 -11.82 -1.50
C ALA A 168 11.80 -11.60 -0.39
N LEU A 169 12.27 -11.37 0.83
CA LEU A 169 11.49 -10.80 1.92
C LEU A 169 11.66 -9.27 1.87
N LEU A 170 10.57 -8.51 2.03
CA LEU A 170 10.61 -7.05 2.11
C LEU A 170 10.21 -6.58 3.51
N SER A 171 11.07 -5.75 4.11
CA SER A 171 10.71 -5.01 5.32
C SER A 171 9.83 -3.81 4.96
N THR A 172 8.73 -3.64 5.68
CA THR A 172 7.72 -2.61 5.36
C THR A 172 7.65 -1.44 6.33
N ALA A 173 8.43 -1.45 7.41
CA ALA A 173 8.40 -0.41 8.45
C ALA A 173 8.44 1.02 7.89
N GLY A 174 7.63 1.91 8.48
CA GLY A 174 7.62 3.34 8.23
C GLY A 174 8.65 4.10 9.06
N THR A 175 8.60 5.43 9.01
CA THR A 175 9.52 6.28 9.79
C THR A 175 9.11 6.45 11.24
N ASP A 176 7.87 6.16 11.58
CA ASP A 176 7.27 6.37 12.90
C ASP A 176 6.66 5.09 13.51
N SER A 177 6.65 3.98 12.77
CA SER A 177 6.11 2.70 13.25
C SER A 177 6.78 1.52 12.54
N ILE A 178 7.00 0.43 13.27
CA ILE A 178 7.40 -0.86 12.69
C ILE A 178 6.24 -1.54 11.95
N ILE A 179 5.00 -1.24 12.33
CA ILE A 179 3.80 -1.70 11.64
C ILE A 179 3.37 -0.58 10.69
N THR A 180 3.22 -0.91 9.43
CA THR A 180 2.84 0.05 8.40
C THR A 180 1.34 0.01 8.09
N ASP A 181 0.85 1.06 7.43
CA ASP A 181 -0.41 1.04 6.71
C ASP A 181 -0.17 1.03 5.19
N SER A 182 -1.24 0.86 4.42
CA SER A 182 -1.14 0.79 2.95
C SER A 182 -0.57 2.08 2.34
N ALA A 183 -0.81 3.26 2.95
CA ALA A 183 -0.34 4.53 2.42
C ALA A 183 1.19 4.62 2.38
N ASN A 184 1.84 4.52 3.54
CA ASN A 184 3.29 4.69 3.60
C ASN A 184 4.07 3.48 3.03
N ALA A 185 3.45 2.29 2.97
CA ALA A 185 4.03 1.14 2.29
C ALA A 185 4.01 1.33 0.77
N ALA A 186 2.85 1.64 0.18
CA ALA A 186 2.74 1.91 -1.25
C ALA A 186 3.54 3.17 -1.66
N HIS A 187 3.61 4.20 -0.79
CA HIS A 187 4.51 5.33 -0.97
C HIS A 187 5.97 4.89 -1.18
N ALA A 188 6.47 3.96 -0.36
CA ALA A 188 7.83 3.48 -0.51
C ALA A 188 8.06 2.78 -1.86
N TYR A 189 7.07 2.01 -2.34
CA TYR A 189 7.14 1.35 -3.65
C TYR A 189 7.09 2.31 -4.83
N THR A 190 6.38 3.42 -4.68
CA THR A 190 6.13 4.38 -5.78
C THR A 190 7.10 5.55 -5.80
N THR A 191 7.85 5.79 -4.73
CA THR A 191 8.77 6.92 -4.63
C THR A 191 10.23 6.53 -4.33
N GLY A 192 10.46 5.36 -3.72
CA GLY A 192 11.78 4.96 -3.22
C GLY A 192 12.16 5.61 -1.89
N HIS A 193 11.22 6.25 -1.21
CA HIS A 193 11.45 6.94 0.06
C HIS A 193 10.61 6.35 1.19
N LYS A 194 11.12 6.37 2.42
CA LYS A 194 10.34 6.03 3.62
C LYS A 194 9.51 7.22 4.06
N SER A 195 8.28 6.97 4.53
CA SER A 195 7.42 7.97 5.14
C SER A 195 6.74 7.44 6.39
N CYS A 196 5.94 8.26 7.05
CA CYS A 196 5.17 7.87 8.23
C CYS A 196 3.79 7.31 7.85
N VAL A 197 3.14 6.65 8.79
CA VAL A 197 1.78 6.12 8.67
C VAL A 197 0.83 7.19 8.11
N ASN A 198 -0.07 6.80 7.20
CA ASN A 198 -1.05 7.65 6.49
C ASN A 198 -0.50 8.65 5.45
N ALA A 199 0.79 8.70 5.18
CA ALA A 199 1.38 9.66 4.23
C ALA A 199 1.55 9.07 2.83
N LEU A 200 1.27 9.88 1.81
CA LEU A 200 1.39 9.58 0.40
C LEU A 200 2.27 10.64 -0.29
N GLY A 201 3.35 10.25 -0.97
CA GLY A 201 4.18 11.12 -1.78
C GLY A 201 4.89 12.26 -1.03
N VAL A 202 4.90 12.25 0.31
CA VAL A 202 5.51 13.29 1.15
C VAL A 202 6.30 12.70 2.32
N TYR A 203 7.25 13.45 2.83
CA TYR A 203 7.82 13.24 4.15
C TYR A 203 6.96 13.87 5.24
N CYS A 204 6.96 13.32 6.44
CA CYS A 204 6.20 13.86 7.56
C CYS A 204 6.98 14.95 8.28
N SER A 205 6.74 16.18 7.88
CA SER A 205 7.22 17.38 8.55
C SER A 205 6.20 17.86 9.60
N ARG A 206 6.51 18.95 10.30
CA ARG A 206 5.59 19.58 11.25
C ARG A 206 4.58 20.56 10.63
N ALA A 207 4.55 20.70 9.30
CA ALA A 207 3.59 21.57 8.60
C ALA A 207 2.15 21.28 9.05
N ALA A 208 1.35 22.33 9.24
CA ALA A 208 -0.02 22.21 9.71
C ALA A 208 -0.98 21.71 8.63
N SER A 209 -0.78 22.16 7.39
CA SER A 209 -1.56 21.70 6.23
C SER A 209 -1.06 20.34 5.76
N THR A 210 -1.99 19.42 5.51
CA THR A 210 -1.65 18.07 5.00
C THR A 210 -1.01 18.09 3.61
N LEU A 211 -1.18 19.17 2.86
CA LEU A 211 -0.67 19.35 1.49
C LEU A 211 0.70 20.07 1.42
N ASP A 212 1.19 20.60 2.56
CA ASP A 212 2.41 21.43 2.60
C ASP A 212 3.66 20.68 3.06
N HIS A 213 3.52 19.40 3.32
CA HIS A 213 4.65 18.54 3.66
C HIS A 213 5.63 18.38 2.48
N PRO A 214 6.94 18.13 2.73
CA PRO A 214 7.94 17.99 1.67
C PRO A 214 7.60 16.82 0.73
N LYS A 215 7.45 17.12 -0.55
CA LYS A 215 7.05 16.17 -1.61
C LYS A 215 8.26 15.41 -2.15
N VAL A 216 8.00 14.19 -2.60
CA VAL A 216 8.93 13.37 -3.40
C VAL A 216 8.23 12.89 -4.66
N GLU A 217 8.96 12.85 -5.78
CA GLU A 217 8.37 12.50 -7.06
C GLU A 217 7.97 11.03 -7.12
N THR A 218 6.78 10.76 -7.66
CA THR A 218 6.28 9.39 -7.82
C THR A 218 6.74 8.75 -9.11
N ILE A 219 6.72 7.40 -9.15
CA ILE A 219 7.02 6.61 -10.35
C ILE A 219 6.11 7.00 -11.53
N ALA A 220 4.85 7.35 -11.26
CA ALA A 220 3.92 7.78 -12.28
C ALA A 220 4.38 9.08 -12.94
N SER A 221 4.76 10.09 -12.17
CA SER A 221 5.28 11.36 -12.70
C SER A 221 6.53 11.15 -13.54
N ILE A 222 7.48 10.34 -13.04
CA ILE A 222 8.72 10.02 -13.76
C ILE A 222 8.42 9.28 -15.07
N ALA A 223 7.55 8.26 -15.04
CA ALA A 223 7.17 7.49 -16.23
C ALA A 223 6.45 8.36 -17.26
N LYS A 224 5.51 9.22 -16.83
CA LYS A 224 4.82 10.18 -17.71
C LYS A 224 5.82 11.14 -18.37
N ARG A 225 6.79 11.67 -17.62
CA ARG A 225 7.86 12.54 -18.16
C ARG A 225 8.74 11.82 -19.19
N ARG A 226 8.83 10.48 -19.12
CA ARG A 226 9.50 9.62 -20.10
C ARG A 226 8.58 9.20 -21.26
N GLY A 227 7.36 9.74 -21.33
CA GLY A 227 6.39 9.45 -22.39
C GLY A 227 5.77 8.05 -22.31
N MET A 228 5.88 7.36 -21.17
CA MET A 228 5.26 6.07 -20.92
C MET A 228 3.78 6.24 -20.57
N ALA A 229 2.99 5.21 -20.80
CA ALA A 229 1.64 5.15 -20.26
C ALA A 229 1.68 4.68 -18.81
N VAL A 230 0.72 5.14 -17.99
CA VAL A 230 0.60 4.79 -16.57
C VAL A 230 -0.83 4.45 -16.22
N GLY A 231 -1.00 3.40 -15.41
CA GLY A 231 -2.31 3.00 -14.92
C GLY A 231 -2.29 2.50 -13.49
N ALA A 232 -3.44 2.59 -12.85
CA ALA A 232 -3.76 1.97 -11.56
C ALA A 232 -5.15 1.34 -11.64
N VAL A 233 -5.28 0.10 -11.18
CA VAL A 233 -6.55 -0.63 -11.07
C VAL A 233 -6.65 -1.29 -9.70
N THR A 234 -7.88 -1.36 -9.14
CA THR A 234 -8.11 -1.85 -7.79
C THR A 234 -9.56 -2.28 -7.58
N ASN A 235 -9.79 -3.27 -6.74
CA ASN A 235 -11.14 -3.53 -6.21
C ASN A 235 -11.46 -2.74 -4.91
N SER A 236 -10.66 -1.69 -4.61
CA SER A 236 -10.99 -0.65 -3.64
C SER A 236 -11.69 0.56 -4.30
N GLU A 237 -11.91 1.63 -3.53
CA GLU A 237 -12.10 2.98 -4.07
C GLU A 237 -10.78 3.41 -4.74
N ILE A 238 -10.83 3.99 -5.95
CA ILE A 238 -9.60 4.34 -6.70
C ILE A 238 -8.77 5.42 -6.00
N GLU A 239 -9.38 6.25 -5.18
CA GLU A 239 -8.74 7.25 -4.33
C GLU A 239 -8.19 6.70 -3.02
N ASP A 240 -8.37 5.41 -2.72
CA ASP A 240 -7.76 4.79 -1.53
C ASP A 240 -6.23 4.74 -1.64
N ALA A 241 -5.57 4.49 -0.53
CA ALA A 241 -4.16 4.74 -0.31
C ALA A 241 -3.23 4.07 -1.33
N THR A 242 -3.40 2.77 -1.60
CA THR A 242 -2.47 2.01 -2.45
C THR A 242 -2.47 2.52 -3.90
N PRO A 243 -3.61 2.64 -4.60
CA PRO A 243 -3.59 3.20 -5.95
C PRO A 243 -3.26 4.70 -5.95
N ALA A 244 -3.69 5.45 -4.93
CA ALA A 244 -3.38 6.87 -4.79
C ALA A 244 -1.88 7.15 -4.63
N ALA A 245 -1.09 6.22 -4.08
CA ALA A 245 0.37 6.38 -3.97
C ALA A 245 1.08 6.58 -5.32
N MET A 246 0.43 6.22 -6.42
CA MET A 246 0.94 6.51 -7.77
C MET A 246 1.02 8.01 -8.07
N VAL A 247 0.15 8.83 -7.48
CA VAL A 247 -0.05 10.23 -7.88
C VAL A 247 -0.13 11.22 -6.71
N ALA A 248 -0.46 10.77 -5.50
CA ALA A 248 -0.81 11.65 -4.40
C ALA A 248 0.39 12.19 -3.64
N HIS A 249 0.22 13.43 -3.13
CA HIS A 249 1.18 14.12 -2.28
C HIS A 249 0.42 14.76 -1.11
N THR A 250 0.15 13.98 -0.07
CA THR A 250 -0.55 14.42 1.14
C THR A 250 -0.05 13.67 2.38
N ARG A 251 -0.08 14.36 3.53
CA ARG A 251 0.19 13.76 4.83
C ARG A 251 -0.92 12.80 5.27
N ARG A 252 -2.10 12.84 4.64
CA ARG A 252 -3.28 12.13 5.08
C ARG A 252 -3.98 11.38 3.94
N ARG A 253 -3.94 10.06 3.96
CA ARG A 253 -4.59 9.19 2.96
C ARG A 253 -6.10 9.42 2.79
N SER A 254 -6.76 10.03 3.76
CA SER A 254 -8.20 10.33 3.71
C SER A 254 -8.55 11.68 3.08
N ASP A 255 -7.60 12.41 2.53
CA ASP A 255 -7.84 13.65 1.79
C ASP A 255 -8.37 13.36 0.38
N PHE A 256 -9.44 12.54 0.29
CA PHE A 256 -9.94 11.98 -0.97
C PHE A 256 -10.28 13.04 -2.02
N ASN A 257 -10.81 14.19 -1.61
CA ASN A 257 -11.14 15.27 -2.55
C ASN A 257 -9.88 15.82 -3.26
N ASP A 258 -8.78 15.97 -2.49
CA ASP A 258 -7.50 16.41 -3.03
C ASP A 258 -6.81 15.31 -3.85
N ILE A 259 -6.93 14.05 -3.42
CA ILE A 259 -6.39 12.90 -4.15
C ILE A 259 -7.05 12.77 -5.54
N VAL A 260 -8.38 12.92 -5.64
CA VAL A 260 -9.08 12.92 -6.93
C VAL A 260 -8.56 14.05 -7.84
N LYS A 261 -8.33 15.24 -7.27
CA LYS A 261 -7.68 16.34 -8.01
C LYS A 261 -6.28 15.98 -8.47
N MET A 262 -5.47 15.31 -7.64
CA MET A 262 -4.12 14.89 -7.99
C MET A 262 -4.13 13.84 -9.10
N TYR A 263 -5.10 12.94 -9.13
CA TYR A 263 -5.33 12.04 -10.26
C TYR A 263 -5.57 12.81 -11.56
N TYR A 264 -6.46 13.79 -11.52
CA TYR A 264 -6.74 14.64 -12.69
C TYR A 264 -5.50 15.38 -13.17
N ASP A 265 -4.76 16.01 -12.27
CA ASP A 265 -3.55 16.78 -12.56
C ASP A 265 -2.40 15.90 -13.09
N SER A 266 -2.28 14.67 -12.61
CA SER A 266 -1.22 13.72 -13.00
C SER A 266 -1.34 13.22 -14.44
N LYS A 267 -2.56 13.24 -15.00
CA LYS A 267 -2.87 12.77 -16.36
C LYS A 267 -2.43 11.32 -16.63
N ILE A 268 -2.50 10.44 -15.61
CA ILE A 268 -2.28 9.02 -15.85
C ILE A 268 -3.38 8.48 -16.75
N ASP A 269 -3.11 7.39 -17.47
CA ASP A 269 -3.92 7.00 -18.62
C ASP A 269 -5.08 6.09 -18.24
N VAL A 270 -4.91 5.25 -17.21
CA VAL A 270 -5.92 4.30 -16.74
C VAL A 270 -6.10 4.45 -15.25
N MET A 271 -7.33 4.63 -14.83
CA MET A 271 -7.77 4.63 -13.43
C MET A 271 -9.07 3.85 -13.35
N MET A 272 -9.07 2.73 -12.61
CA MET A 272 -10.26 1.88 -12.49
C MET A 272 -10.40 1.34 -11.06
N GLY A 273 -11.64 1.36 -10.56
CA GLY A 273 -11.98 0.91 -9.21
C GLY A 273 -13.39 1.35 -8.80
N GLY A 274 -13.62 1.47 -7.50
CA GLY A 274 -14.81 2.06 -6.92
C GLY A 274 -14.66 3.55 -6.61
N GLY A 275 -15.46 4.08 -5.66
CA GLY A 275 -15.29 5.43 -5.10
C GLY A 275 -15.99 6.55 -5.87
N SER A 276 -16.95 6.23 -6.77
CA SER A 276 -17.62 7.24 -7.60
C SER A 276 -18.15 8.49 -6.87
N PRO A 277 -18.61 8.45 -5.58
CA PRO A 277 -19.06 9.64 -4.87
C PRO A 277 -18.01 10.74 -4.66
N ASN A 278 -16.73 10.39 -4.68
CA ASN A 278 -15.64 11.37 -4.50
C ASN A 278 -15.33 12.16 -5.79
N PHE A 279 -15.96 11.81 -6.91
CA PHE A 279 -15.82 12.47 -8.21
C PHE A 279 -16.99 13.39 -8.55
N LEU A 280 -18.10 13.30 -7.80
CA LEU A 280 -19.34 14.04 -8.05
C LEU A 280 -19.35 15.39 -7.32
N PRO A 281 -19.92 16.49 -7.90
CA PRO A 281 -20.05 17.76 -7.21
C PRO A 281 -20.90 17.62 -5.94
N LYS A 282 -20.64 18.43 -4.94
CA LYS A 282 -21.33 18.42 -3.63
C LYS A 282 -22.85 18.46 -3.73
N SER A 283 -23.38 19.20 -4.70
CA SER A 283 -24.83 19.30 -4.96
C SER A 283 -25.46 18.00 -5.46
N THR A 284 -24.66 17.04 -5.94
CA THR A 284 -25.18 15.74 -6.40
C THR A 284 -25.51 14.83 -5.20
N PRO A 285 -26.75 14.29 -5.11
CA PRO A 285 -27.10 13.37 -4.04
C PRO A 285 -26.15 12.17 -3.96
N GLY A 286 -25.64 11.92 -2.77
CA GLY A 286 -24.68 10.83 -2.51
C GLY A 286 -23.21 11.21 -2.73
N SER A 287 -22.92 12.44 -3.17
CA SER A 287 -21.54 12.94 -3.25
C SER A 287 -20.87 12.98 -1.86
N LYS A 288 -19.59 12.68 -1.85
CA LYS A 288 -18.70 12.82 -0.67
C LYS A 288 -17.77 14.05 -0.79
N ARG A 289 -17.89 14.86 -1.85
CA ARG A 289 -17.09 16.06 -2.02
C ARG A 289 -17.60 17.22 -1.17
N ASN A 290 -16.68 18.13 -0.83
CA ASN A 290 -16.97 19.38 -0.09
C ASN A 290 -17.06 20.61 -1.02
N ASP A 291 -16.77 20.43 -2.33
CA ASP A 291 -16.83 21.45 -3.38
C ASP A 291 -17.78 21.05 -4.53
N GLU A 292 -18.05 22.00 -5.45
CA GLU A 292 -18.93 21.81 -6.61
C GLU A 292 -18.18 21.31 -7.87
N THR A 293 -16.99 20.75 -7.72
CA THR A 293 -16.22 20.26 -8.87
C THR A 293 -16.76 18.92 -9.35
N ASP A 294 -17.18 18.84 -10.61
CA ASP A 294 -17.53 17.60 -11.30
C ASP A 294 -16.29 17.03 -12.00
N TYR A 295 -15.60 16.11 -11.31
CA TYR A 295 -14.43 15.47 -11.89
C TYR A 295 -14.76 14.44 -12.98
N ILE A 296 -15.95 13.83 -12.97
CA ILE A 296 -16.36 12.93 -14.04
C ILE A 296 -16.44 13.71 -15.35
N GLU A 297 -17.06 14.89 -15.33
CA GLU A 297 -17.15 15.73 -16.52
C GLU A 297 -15.78 16.28 -16.94
N GLN A 298 -14.94 16.69 -15.99
CA GLN A 298 -13.58 17.15 -16.30
C GLN A 298 -12.74 16.05 -16.97
N PHE A 299 -12.78 14.81 -16.48
CA PHE A 299 -12.07 13.69 -17.09
C PHE A 299 -12.59 13.41 -18.50
N LYS A 300 -13.91 13.43 -18.74
CA LYS A 300 -14.51 13.29 -20.06
C LYS A 300 -13.98 14.37 -21.02
N GLN A 301 -13.98 15.64 -20.59
CA GLN A 301 -13.46 16.77 -21.39
C GLN A 301 -11.95 16.64 -21.65
N ALA A 302 -11.18 16.01 -20.75
CA ALA A 302 -9.77 15.68 -20.92
C ALA A 302 -9.53 14.44 -21.82
N GLY A 303 -10.60 13.87 -22.41
CA GLY A 303 -10.53 12.78 -23.38
C GLY A 303 -10.47 11.37 -22.77
N TYR A 304 -10.90 11.21 -21.52
CA TYR A 304 -11.05 9.89 -20.92
C TYR A 304 -12.38 9.25 -21.33
N ALA A 305 -12.35 7.97 -21.72
CA ALA A 305 -13.55 7.16 -21.75
C ALA A 305 -14.05 6.96 -20.30
N LEU A 306 -15.33 7.15 -20.07
CA LEU A 306 -15.95 6.79 -18.79
C LEU A 306 -16.54 5.38 -18.91
N ALA A 307 -16.30 4.54 -17.89
CA ALA A 307 -16.95 3.25 -17.74
C ALA A 307 -17.48 3.11 -16.30
N THR A 308 -18.76 2.77 -16.17
CA THR A 308 -19.41 2.51 -14.89
C THR A 308 -19.81 1.04 -14.71
N THR A 309 -19.61 0.27 -15.78
CA THR A 309 -19.86 -1.17 -15.82
C THR A 309 -18.71 -1.91 -16.51
N LYS A 310 -18.60 -3.21 -16.26
CA LYS A 310 -17.68 -4.10 -16.96
C LYS A 310 -17.90 -4.08 -18.48
N THR A 311 -19.16 -4.11 -18.89
CA THR A 311 -19.52 -4.06 -20.32
C THR A 311 -18.98 -2.79 -20.98
N GLU A 312 -19.15 -1.61 -20.37
CA GLU A 312 -18.61 -0.35 -20.87
C GLU A 312 -17.07 -0.33 -20.86
N MET A 313 -16.45 -0.90 -19.82
CA MET A 313 -15.00 -1.03 -19.72
C MET A 313 -14.41 -1.81 -20.89
N PHE A 314 -14.96 -2.98 -21.21
CA PHE A 314 -14.47 -3.77 -22.33
C PHE A 314 -14.76 -3.10 -23.67
N ALA A 315 -15.92 -2.48 -23.85
CA ALA A 315 -16.23 -1.71 -25.05
C ALA A 315 -15.20 -0.57 -25.26
N ALA A 316 -14.82 0.13 -24.19
CA ALA A 316 -13.78 1.15 -24.24
C ALA A 316 -12.41 0.55 -24.55
N ALA A 317 -12.05 -0.58 -23.91
CA ALA A 317 -10.79 -1.28 -24.14
C ALA A 317 -10.70 -1.87 -25.57
N ASP A 318 -11.80 -2.26 -26.19
CA ASP A 318 -11.86 -2.78 -27.55
C ASP A 318 -11.75 -1.69 -28.61
N ASN A 319 -12.16 -0.47 -28.29
CA ASN A 319 -12.00 0.66 -29.17
C ASN A 319 -10.52 1.06 -29.29
N ALA A 320 -9.92 0.84 -30.46
CA ALA A 320 -8.50 1.13 -30.73
C ALA A 320 -8.10 2.61 -30.52
N LYS A 321 -9.06 3.53 -30.52
CA LYS A 321 -8.83 4.96 -30.29
C LYS A 321 -8.76 5.33 -28.81
N THR A 322 -9.23 4.48 -27.90
CA THR A 322 -9.18 4.74 -26.47
C THR A 322 -7.75 4.63 -25.97
N THR A 323 -7.22 5.71 -25.45
CA THR A 323 -5.88 5.76 -24.82
C THR A 323 -5.97 6.10 -23.33
N LYS A 324 -7.13 6.52 -22.86
CA LYS A 324 -7.38 6.90 -21.47
C LYS A 324 -8.76 6.43 -21.02
N ILE A 325 -8.86 5.94 -19.79
CA ILE A 325 -10.12 5.49 -19.20
C ILE A 325 -10.19 5.88 -17.72
N LEU A 326 -11.39 6.31 -17.30
CA LEU A 326 -11.82 6.39 -15.91
C LEU A 326 -12.92 5.35 -15.70
N GLY A 327 -12.66 4.34 -14.89
CA GLY A 327 -13.62 3.31 -14.51
C GLY A 327 -14.06 3.49 -13.05
N LEU A 328 -15.37 3.67 -12.83
CA LEU A 328 -15.97 3.87 -11.50
C LEU A 328 -17.15 2.92 -11.32
N TYR A 329 -16.88 1.70 -10.85
CA TYR A 329 -17.83 0.59 -10.91
C TYR A 329 -18.72 0.44 -9.68
N ASN A 330 -18.43 1.18 -8.61
CA ASN A 330 -19.15 1.10 -7.34
C ASN A 330 -19.13 2.45 -6.63
N THR A 331 -20.06 2.67 -5.70
CA THR A 331 -20.04 3.85 -4.83
C THR A 331 -19.08 3.71 -3.63
N GLY A 332 -18.63 2.52 -3.34
CA GLY A 332 -17.59 2.17 -2.39
C GLY A 332 -16.58 1.24 -3.07
N ASN A 333 -16.08 0.25 -2.34
CA ASN A 333 -15.21 -0.78 -2.94
C ASN A 333 -15.99 -1.65 -3.93
N VAL A 334 -15.32 -2.14 -4.96
CA VAL A 334 -15.82 -3.23 -5.81
C VAL A 334 -15.90 -4.51 -4.98
N ASP A 335 -16.91 -5.36 -5.23
CA ASP A 335 -17.08 -6.59 -4.44
C ASP A 335 -15.97 -7.61 -4.71
N GLY A 336 -15.63 -8.40 -3.70
CA GLY A 336 -14.63 -9.46 -3.82
C GLY A 336 -15.15 -10.69 -4.57
N ALA A 337 -14.22 -11.59 -4.90
CA ALA A 337 -14.46 -12.73 -5.77
C ALA A 337 -15.58 -13.65 -5.29
N LEU A 338 -15.69 -13.91 -3.98
CA LEU A 338 -16.72 -14.82 -3.45
C LEU A 338 -18.12 -14.25 -3.68
N ASP A 339 -18.33 -12.96 -3.41
CA ASP A 339 -19.62 -12.33 -3.63
C ASP A 339 -19.92 -12.11 -5.13
N LEU A 340 -18.92 -11.66 -5.91
CA LEU A 340 -19.10 -11.44 -7.34
C LEU A 340 -19.43 -12.70 -8.13
N LYS A 341 -18.75 -13.80 -7.84
CA LYS A 341 -18.84 -15.01 -8.67
C LYS A 341 -19.92 -15.98 -8.15
N PHE A 342 -20.06 -16.13 -6.82
CA PHE A 342 -20.81 -17.22 -6.23
C PHE A 342 -22.04 -16.75 -5.44
N LEU A 343 -21.85 -15.95 -4.39
CA LEU A 343 -22.93 -15.63 -3.45
C LEU A 343 -23.89 -14.56 -3.96
N LYS A 344 -23.44 -13.69 -4.86
CA LYS A 344 -24.20 -12.52 -5.33
C LYS A 344 -24.67 -11.63 -4.18
N LYS A 345 -23.80 -11.45 -3.19
CA LYS A 345 -24.03 -10.64 -1.97
C LYS A 345 -23.27 -9.32 -2.04
N GLY A 346 -23.14 -8.63 -0.91
CA GLY A 346 -22.52 -7.31 -0.87
C GLY A 346 -23.29 -6.29 -1.67
N SER A 347 -22.62 -5.56 -2.53
CA SER A 347 -23.22 -4.55 -3.42
C SER A 347 -23.61 -5.10 -4.80
N VAL A 348 -23.36 -6.39 -5.10
CA VAL A 348 -23.67 -7.03 -6.39
C VAL A 348 -25.12 -6.84 -6.82
N PRO A 349 -26.15 -6.94 -5.95
CA PRO A 349 -27.53 -6.69 -6.38
C PRO A 349 -27.77 -5.27 -6.92
N LYS A 350 -26.99 -4.29 -6.44
CA LYS A 350 -27.09 -2.90 -6.89
C LYS A 350 -26.18 -2.62 -8.09
N PHE A 351 -25.02 -3.27 -8.16
CA PHE A 351 -24.02 -3.12 -9.22
C PHE A 351 -23.71 -4.50 -9.85
N PRO A 352 -24.66 -5.09 -10.60
CA PRO A 352 -24.50 -6.49 -11.06
C PRO A 352 -23.45 -6.67 -12.15
N ASP A 353 -23.08 -5.62 -12.86
CA ASP A 353 -22.10 -5.62 -13.97
C ASP A 353 -20.79 -4.89 -13.59
N GLN A 354 -20.34 -5.04 -12.34
CA GLN A 354 -19.00 -4.58 -11.95
C GLN A 354 -17.93 -5.60 -12.37
N PRO A 355 -16.73 -5.15 -12.82
CA PRO A 355 -15.63 -6.03 -13.15
C PRO A 355 -14.96 -6.59 -11.88
N ASP A 356 -14.20 -7.67 -12.04
CA ASP A 356 -13.20 -8.09 -11.06
C ASP A 356 -11.80 -7.55 -11.42
N VAL A 357 -10.82 -7.68 -10.51
CA VAL A 357 -9.44 -7.20 -10.71
C VAL A 357 -8.76 -7.83 -11.93
N VAL A 358 -9.09 -9.09 -12.26
CA VAL A 358 -8.53 -9.76 -13.45
C VAL A 358 -9.01 -9.05 -14.71
N GLU A 359 -10.30 -8.77 -14.79
CA GLU A 359 -10.95 -8.10 -15.93
C GLU A 359 -10.47 -6.64 -16.07
N GLU A 360 -10.35 -5.91 -14.96
CA GLU A 360 -9.79 -4.55 -14.94
C GLU A 360 -8.33 -4.53 -15.45
N MET A 361 -7.51 -5.44 -14.97
CA MET A 361 -6.11 -5.57 -15.41
C MET A 361 -6.01 -5.89 -16.91
N GLU A 362 -6.82 -6.83 -17.42
CA GLU A 362 -6.81 -7.18 -18.85
C GLU A 362 -7.20 -5.96 -19.71
N ALA A 363 -8.24 -5.22 -19.32
CA ALA A 363 -8.65 -3.98 -19.99
C ALA A 363 -7.54 -2.89 -19.92
N ALA A 364 -6.92 -2.72 -18.74
CA ALA A 364 -5.81 -1.79 -18.54
C ALA A 364 -4.63 -2.11 -19.45
N ILE A 365 -4.18 -3.35 -19.46
CA ILE A 365 -3.07 -3.79 -20.32
C ILE A 365 -3.39 -3.55 -21.78
N LYS A 366 -4.62 -3.83 -22.22
CA LYS A 366 -5.06 -3.63 -23.60
C LYS A 366 -4.97 -2.16 -24.04
N ILE A 367 -5.31 -1.24 -23.15
CA ILE A 367 -5.21 0.21 -23.41
C ILE A 367 -3.75 0.68 -23.34
N LEU A 368 -3.04 0.37 -22.26
CA LEU A 368 -1.69 0.87 -21.99
C LEU A 368 -0.64 0.34 -22.97
N SER A 369 -0.78 -0.90 -23.44
CA SER A 369 0.16 -1.53 -24.39
C SER A 369 0.21 -0.85 -25.76
N ARG A 370 -0.76 0.01 -26.08
CA ARG A 370 -0.76 0.85 -27.29
C ARG A 370 0.36 1.90 -27.28
N ASN A 371 0.85 2.25 -26.08
CA ASN A 371 1.96 3.19 -25.97
C ASN A 371 3.29 2.54 -26.42
N LYS A 372 3.93 3.13 -27.43
CA LYS A 372 5.19 2.61 -27.99
C LYS A 372 6.35 2.65 -26.99
N ASN A 373 6.31 3.59 -26.05
CA ASN A 373 7.33 3.74 -25.00
C ASN A 373 7.14 2.75 -23.82
N GLY A 374 6.09 1.92 -23.87
CA GLY A 374 5.75 1.00 -22.79
C GLY A 374 4.91 1.65 -21.68
N PHE A 375 4.69 0.91 -20.60
CA PHE A 375 3.82 1.34 -19.50
C PHE A 375 4.30 0.89 -18.12
N VAL A 376 3.77 1.57 -17.10
CA VAL A 376 3.77 1.16 -15.70
C VAL A 376 2.33 0.99 -15.26
N LEU A 377 2.00 -0.19 -14.74
CA LEU A 377 0.67 -0.52 -14.24
C LEU A 377 0.77 -1.04 -12.82
N MET A 378 0.03 -0.43 -11.89
CA MET A 378 -0.25 -0.99 -10.57
C MET A 378 -1.58 -1.72 -10.60
N VAL A 379 -1.60 -2.95 -10.06
CA VAL A 379 -2.79 -3.79 -9.91
C VAL A 379 -2.93 -4.16 -8.44
N GLU A 380 -3.98 -3.72 -7.81
CA GLU A 380 -4.22 -3.97 -6.40
C GLU A 380 -5.40 -4.95 -6.21
N SER A 381 -5.19 -5.96 -5.36
CA SER A 381 -6.26 -6.76 -4.76
C SER A 381 -6.44 -6.30 -3.32
N ALA A 382 -7.23 -5.26 -3.13
CA ALA A 382 -7.42 -4.58 -1.85
C ALA A 382 -8.30 -5.36 -0.87
N ARG A 383 -9.15 -6.24 -1.39
CA ARG A 383 -10.16 -6.90 -0.56
C ARG A 383 -9.58 -8.00 0.33
N ILE A 384 -8.36 -8.47 0.09
CA ILE A 384 -7.66 -9.41 0.99
C ILE A 384 -7.50 -8.76 2.36
N ASP A 385 -7.01 -7.52 2.41
CA ASP A 385 -6.87 -6.73 3.64
C ASP A 385 -8.22 -6.42 4.29
N LYS A 386 -9.17 -5.88 3.51
CA LYS A 386 -10.46 -5.45 4.03
C LYS A 386 -11.23 -6.60 4.65
N TYR A 387 -11.20 -7.79 4.05
CA TYR A 387 -11.79 -9.00 4.61
C TYR A 387 -10.97 -9.56 5.79
N SER A 388 -9.66 -9.36 5.82
CA SER A 388 -8.84 -9.73 6.98
C SER A 388 -9.10 -8.82 8.18
N HIS A 389 -9.43 -7.55 7.96
CA HIS A 389 -9.89 -6.66 9.02
C HIS A 389 -11.21 -7.13 9.65
N SER A 390 -12.11 -7.67 8.87
CA SER A 390 -13.35 -8.28 9.37
C SER A 390 -13.16 -9.76 9.78
N MET A 391 -11.96 -10.30 9.65
CA MET A 391 -11.64 -11.71 9.96
C MET A 391 -12.47 -12.71 9.14
N ASP A 392 -12.88 -12.30 7.92
CA ASP A 392 -13.63 -13.13 6.97
C ASP A 392 -12.67 -13.92 6.08
N GLN A 393 -12.27 -15.09 6.58
CA GLN A 393 -11.24 -15.89 5.92
C GLN A 393 -11.64 -16.38 4.53
N GLU A 394 -12.90 -16.76 4.33
CA GLU A 394 -13.36 -17.29 3.02
C GLU A 394 -13.25 -16.22 1.95
N ARG A 395 -13.74 -15.00 2.22
CA ARG A 395 -13.63 -13.88 1.28
C ARG A 395 -12.17 -13.49 1.03
N ALA A 396 -11.36 -13.42 2.07
CA ALA A 396 -9.93 -13.09 1.93
C ALA A 396 -9.18 -14.13 1.06
N ILE A 397 -9.46 -15.42 1.23
CA ILE A 397 -8.82 -16.49 0.44
C ILE A 397 -9.28 -16.44 -1.02
N TYR A 398 -10.56 -16.19 -1.29
CA TYR A 398 -11.08 -16.08 -2.66
C TYR A 398 -10.46 -14.88 -3.40
N ASP A 399 -10.25 -13.76 -2.72
CA ASP A 399 -9.55 -12.60 -3.30
C ASP A 399 -8.04 -12.87 -3.49
N ALA A 400 -7.42 -13.67 -2.63
CA ALA A 400 -6.04 -14.14 -2.85
C ALA A 400 -5.93 -15.06 -4.10
N ILE A 401 -6.95 -15.88 -4.36
CA ILE A 401 -7.04 -16.67 -5.61
C ILE A 401 -7.24 -15.74 -6.82
N MET A 402 -8.08 -14.72 -6.68
CA MET A 402 -8.29 -13.72 -7.73
C MET A 402 -7.00 -12.98 -8.10
N LEU A 403 -6.20 -12.58 -7.10
CA LEU A 403 -4.87 -12.00 -7.32
C LEU A 403 -3.97 -12.96 -8.12
N ASP A 404 -3.91 -14.25 -7.75
CA ASP A 404 -3.12 -15.24 -8.47
C ASP A 404 -3.59 -15.42 -9.93
N ASN A 405 -4.90 -15.37 -10.17
CA ASN A 405 -5.48 -15.40 -11.51
C ASN A 405 -5.06 -14.17 -12.34
N ALA A 406 -5.06 -12.98 -11.76
CA ALA A 406 -4.57 -11.78 -12.42
C ALA A 406 -3.08 -11.91 -12.78
N VAL A 407 -2.27 -12.41 -11.85
CA VAL A 407 -0.85 -12.69 -12.11
C VAL A 407 -0.67 -13.71 -13.22
N ARG A 408 -1.44 -14.80 -13.24
CA ARG A 408 -1.40 -15.82 -14.31
C ARG A 408 -1.68 -15.19 -15.68
N LYS A 409 -2.73 -14.39 -15.81
CA LYS A 409 -3.09 -13.68 -17.03
C LYS A 409 -2.01 -12.70 -17.48
N ALA A 410 -1.42 -11.95 -16.56
CA ALA A 410 -0.31 -11.05 -16.88
C ALA A 410 0.94 -11.81 -17.37
N LYS A 411 1.27 -12.96 -16.77
CA LYS A 411 2.36 -13.85 -17.24
C LYS A 411 2.10 -14.37 -18.65
N GLU A 412 0.88 -14.83 -18.93
CA GLU A 412 0.46 -15.29 -20.26
C GLU A 412 0.59 -14.17 -21.30
N TRP A 413 0.07 -12.97 -20.98
CA TRP A 413 0.19 -11.80 -21.84
C TRP A 413 1.64 -11.40 -22.09
N ALA A 414 2.49 -11.35 -21.05
CA ALA A 414 3.90 -11.00 -21.18
C ALA A 414 4.64 -11.99 -22.08
N LYS A 415 4.38 -13.28 -21.94
CA LYS A 415 4.93 -14.33 -22.80
C LYS A 415 4.52 -14.14 -24.27
N ALA A 416 3.25 -13.86 -24.52
CA ALA A 416 2.73 -13.64 -25.87
C ALA A 416 3.26 -12.33 -26.51
N ASN A 417 3.75 -11.38 -25.69
CA ASN A 417 4.23 -10.06 -26.13
C ASN A 417 5.75 -9.86 -25.99
N GLY A 418 6.52 -10.92 -26.14
CA GLY A 418 7.99 -10.88 -26.28
C GLY A 418 8.78 -10.89 -24.97
N ASN A 419 8.17 -11.25 -23.84
CA ASN A 419 8.82 -11.38 -22.52
C ASN A 419 9.62 -10.14 -22.07
N ASN A 420 9.18 -8.95 -22.46
CA ASN A 420 9.86 -7.69 -22.15
C ASN A 420 9.18 -6.90 -21.02
N THR A 421 8.44 -7.59 -20.18
CA THR A 421 7.70 -7.02 -19.04
C THR A 421 8.25 -7.54 -17.74
N LEU A 422 8.61 -6.63 -16.83
CA LEU A 422 8.91 -6.96 -15.44
C LEU A 422 7.59 -7.09 -14.68
N ILE A 423 7.35 -8.24 -14.09
CA ILE A 423 6.18 -8.52 -13.23
C ILE A 423 6.67 -8.70 -11.81
N LEU A 424 6.11 -7.93 -10.90
CA LEU A 424 6.42 -7.90 -9.46
C LEU A 424 5.13 -8.19 -8.71
N VAL A 425 5.17 -9.06 -7.72
CA VAL A 425 4.02 -9.39 -6.86
C VAL A 425 4.46 -9.33 -5.41
N THR A 426 3.84 -8.46 -4.62
CA THR A 426 4.13 -8.30 -3.20
C THR A 426 2.85 -7.95 -2.43
N ALA A 427 2.96 -7.79 -1.12
CA ALA A 427 1.99 -7.10 -0.28
C ALA A 427 2.56 -5.75 0.16
N ASP A 428 1.71 -4.88 0.65
CA ASP A 428 2.12 -3.61 1.29
C ASP A 428 2.44 -3.83 2.78
N HIS A 429 1.72 -4.72 3.43
CA HIS A 429 1.96 -5.22 4.79
C HIS A 429 1.40 -6.64 4.95
N THR A 430 1.56 -7.21 6.12
CA THR A 430 0.94 -8.47 6.52
C THR A 430 -0.23 -8.22 7.48
N HIS A 431 -1.10 -9.21 7.61
CA HIS A 431 -2.11 -9.29 8.66
C HIS A 431 -1.70 -10.27 9.77
N SER A 432 -2.22 -10.06 10.98
CA SER A 432 -2.08 -10.95 12.12
C SER A 432 -2.92 -12.22 11.89
N VAL A 433 -2.53 -13.02 10.91
CA VAL A 433 -3.26 -14.23 10.51
C VAL A 433 -2.32 -15.41 10.38
N SER A 434 -2.78 -16.56 10.86
CA SER A 434 -2.09 -17.83 10.72
C SER A 434 -3.04 -18.93 10.27
N LEU A 435 -2.60 -19.80 9.36
CA LEU A 435 -3.30 -21.02 9.03
C LEU A 435 -3.04 -22.05 10.14
N VAL A 436 -4.06 -22.31 10.96
CA VAL A 436 -3.92 -23.13 12.18
C VAL A 436 -4.24 -24.60 11.91
N GLY A 437 -5.09 -24.89 10.93
CA GLY A 437 -5.48 -26.25 10.59
C GLY A 437 -6.83 -26.31 9.88
N THR A 438 -7.66 -27.27 10.25
CA THR A 438 -9.00 -27.44 9.72
C THR A 438 -10.06 -27.36 10.80
N VAL A 439 -11.23 -26.84 10.47
CA VAL A 439 -12.45 -26.93 11.30
C VAL A 439 -13.16 -28.23 10.91
N ASN A 440 -13.57 -29.01 11.91
CA ASN A 440 -14.40 -30.19 11.73
C ASN A 440 -15.81 -29.97 12.28
N ASP A 441 -16.76 -29.61 11.43
CA ASP A 441 -18.15 -29.33 11.82
C ASP A 441 -18.95 -30.60 12.16
N GLU A 442 -18.45 -31.79 11.80
CA GLU A 442 -19.07 -33.07 12.17
C GLU A 442 -18.80 -33.44 13.63
N SER A 443 -17.86 -32.76 14.29
CA SER A 443 -17.60 -32.96 15.70
C SER A 443 -18.81 -32.55 16.53
N LYS A 444 -19.28 -33.47 17.36
CA LYS A 444 -20.39 -33.21 18.30
C LYS A 444 -19.96 -32.46 19.57
N GLU A 445 -18.69 -32.30 19.75
CA GLU A 445 -18.14 -31.69 20.93
C GLU A 445 -18.08 -30.18 20.82
N SER A 446 -18.45 -29.50 21.88
CA SER A 446 -18.38 -28.05 22.00
C SER A 446 -16.94 -27.55 22.24
N GLU A 447 -16.00 -28.44 22.49
CA GLU A 447 -14.61 -28.06 22.76
C GLU A 447 -13.91 -27.58 21.51
N LEU A 448 -13.30 -26.42 21.63
CA LEU A 448 -12.56 -25.75 20.55
C LEU A 448 -11.50 -26.67 19.92
N ARG A 449 -10.78 -27.45 20.74
CA ARG A 449 -9.75 -28.38 20.28
C ARG A 449 -10.28 -29.44 19.32
N ASN A 450 -11.50 -29.91 19.54
CA ASN A 450 -12.12 -30.95 18.72
C ASN A 450 -12.72 -30.38 17.43
N ARG A 451 -12.98 -29.07 17.39
CA ARG A 451 -13.46 -28.37 16.19
C ARG A 451 -12.31 -27.92 15.31
N VAL A 452 -11.21 -27.45 15.89
CA VAL A 452 -10.02 -27.02 15.19
C VAL A 452 -8.98 -28.12 15.36
N GLY A 453 -8.93 -29.01 14.39
CA GLY A 453 -7.96 -30.09 14.37
C GLY A 453 -6.56 -29.54 14.12
N VAL A 454 -5.70 -29.67 15.15
CA VAL A 454 -4.32 -29.13 15.10
C VAL A 454 -3.32 -30.22 14.69
N TYR A 455 -3.58 -31.47 15.09
CA TYR A 455 -2.69 -32.60 14.83
C TYR A 455 -3.51 -33.85 14.44
N GLU A 456 -3.37 -34.90 15.20
CA GLU A 456 -4.10 -36.14 15.01
C GLU A 456 -5.62 -35.90 14.99
N GLY A 457 -6.30 -36.43 14.00
CA GLY A 457 -7.74 -36.28 13.81
C GLY A 457 -8.17 -34.99 13.08
N ALA A 458 -7.27 -34.06 12.78
CA ALA A 458 -7.60 -32.87 12.00
C ALA A 458 -8.10 -33.21 10.61
N GLY A 459 -7.43 -34.09 9.90
CA GLY A 459 -7.71 -34.44 8.52
C GLY A 459 -7.48 -33.28 7.54
N PHE A 460 -7.55 -33.57 6.26
CA PHE A 460 -7.48 -32.56 5.22
C PHE A 460 -8.83 -31.88 4.98
N PRO A 461 -8.83 -30.62 4.50
CA PRO A 461 -10.05 -29.98 4.04
C PRO A 461 -10.70 -30.77 2.90
N ASN A 462 -12.03 -30.80 2.87
CA ASN A 462 -12.80 -31.58 1.88
C ASN A 462 -13.47 -30.70 0.81
N TYR A 463 -12.85 -29.58 0.45
CA TYR A 463 -13.35 -28.74 -0.63
C TYR A 463 -13.47 -29.53 -1.94
N PRO A 464 -14.50 -29.23 -2.76
CA PRO A 464 -14.59 -29.83 -4.08
C PRO A 464 -13.38 -29.47 -4.94
N ALA A 465 -13.11 -30.26 -5.98
CA ALA A 465 -12.08 -29.90 -6.94
C ALA A 465 -12.33 -28.48 -7.47
N PRO A 466 -11.30 -27.64 -7.57
CA PRO A 466 -11.45 -26.27 -8.04
C PRO A 466 -11.83 -26.24 -9.53
N ASP A 467 -12.51 -25.17 -9.95
CA ASP A 467 -12.77 -24.87 -11.35
C ASP A 467 -11.48 -24.46 -12.10
N ALA A 468 -11.62 -24.11 -13.37
CA ALA A 468 -10.48 -23.70 -14.21
C ALA A 468 -9.75 -22.46 -13.67
N ASP A 469 -10.45 -21.61 -12.94
CA ASP A 469 -9.92 -20.41 -12.29
C ASP A 469 -9.45 -20.64 -10.84
N GLY A 470 -9.49 -21.90 -10.39
CA GLY A 470 -8.98 -22.31 -9.08
C GLY A 470 -9.91 -22.02 -7.91
N TYR A 471 -11.19 -21.74 -8.16
CA TYR A 471 -12.16 -21.51 -7.08
C TYR A 471 -12.92 -22.80 -6.75
N PRO A 472 -12.97 -23.23 -5.48
CA PRO A 472 -13.92 -24.24 -5.06
C PRO A 472 -15.34 -23.65 -5.15
N ASN A 473 -16.27 -24.40 -5.73
CA ASN A 473 -17.66 -23.94 -5.92
C ASN A 473 -18.54 -24.12 -4.67
N LYS A 474 -17.96 -24.58 -3.57
CA LYS A 474 -18.65 -24.79 -2.30
C LYS A 474 -17.73 -24.42 -1.13
N VAL A 475 -18.17 -23.55 -0.23
CA VAL A 475 -17.42 -23.12 0.95
C VAL A 475 -17.99 -23.68 2.26
N ASP A 476 -19.25 -24.09 2.30
CA ASP A 476 -19.94 -24.64 3.46
C ASP A 476 -19.72 -26.17 3.59
N VAL A 477 -18.48 -26.56 3.72
CA VAL A 477 -18.06 -27.97 3.84
C VAL A 477 -17.80 -28.34 5.30
N SER A 478 -18.01 -29.62 5.65
CA SER A 478 -17.84 -30.10 7.02
C SER A 478 -16.39 -30.05 7.54
N ARG A 479 -15.41 -30.09 6.62
CA ARG A 479 -14.00 -29.86 6.94
C ARG A 479 -13.45 -28.78 6.02
N ARG A 480 -13.01 -27.69 6.59
CA ARG A 480 -12.45 -26.56 5.85
C ARG A 480 -11.21 -26.00 6.55
N LEU A 481 -10.48 -25.15 5.86
CA LEU A 481 -9.36 -24.43 6.46
C LEU A 481 -9.84 -23.56 7.64
N TYR A 482 -8.97 -23.43 8.63
CA TYR A 482 -9.17 -22.50 9.72
C TYR A 482 -7.97 -21.56 9.84
N MET A 483 -8.27 -20.26 9.70
CA MET A 483 -7.32 -19.17 9.89
C MET A 483 -7.67 -18.44 11.19
N ALA A 484 -6.69 -18.26 12.06
CA ALA A 484 -6.83 -17.51 13.30
C ALA A 484 -6.24 -16.10 13.11
N PHE A 485 -7.01 -15.10 13.53
CA PHE A 485 -6.65 -13.70 13.44
C PHE A 485 -6.33 -13.11 14.82
N GLY A 486 -5.35 -12.19 14.87
CA GLY A 486 -5.21 -11.29 16.00
C GLY A 486 -6.22 -10.14 15.89
N SER A 487 -6.86 -9.79 16.99
CA SER A 487 -7.87 -8.73 17.01
C SER A 487 -7.68 -7.75 18.15
N SER A 488 -8.09 -6.50 17.95
CA SER A 488 -8.15 -5.51 19.03
C SER A 488 -9.42 -5.63 19.87
N PRO A 489 -10.64 -5.66 19.31
CA PRO A 489 -11.86 -5.84 20.09
C PRO A 489 -12.14 -7.31 20.42
N ASP A 490 -12.99 -7.54 21.39
CA ASP A 490 -13.62 -8.85 21.58
C ASP A 490 -14.56 -9.16 20.43
N TYR A 491 -14.71 -10.45 20.10
CA TYR A 491 -15.63 -10.91 19.04
C TYR A 491 -16.09 -12.34 19.29
N TYR A 492 -17.21 -12.73 18.68
CA TYR A 492 -17.67 -14.12 18.68
C TYR A 492 -17.07 -14.86 17.48
N GLU A 493 -16.17 -15.80 17.76
CA GLU A 493 -15.67 -16.78 16.78
C GLU A 493 -16.75 -17.83 16.54
N THR A 494 -17.23 -17.93 15.31
CA THR A 494 -18.34 -18.84 14.97
C THR A 494 -17.89 -20.15 14.38
N PHE A 495 -16.66 -20.25 13.87
CA PHE A 495 -16.13 -21.38 13.10
C PHE A 495 -16.99 -21.75 11.87
N ALA A 496 -17.80 -20.84 11.41
CA ALA A 496 -18.71 -21.04 10.28
C ALA A 496 -18.42 -20.00 9.17
N PRO A 497 -18.55 -20.40 7.88
CA PRO A 497 -18.45 -19.44 6.80
C PRO A 497 -19.66 -18.50 6.79
N HIS A 498 -19.45 -17.23 6.47
CA HIS A 498 -20.48 -16.20 6.47
C HIS A 498 -21.05 -16.04 5.06
N MET A 499 -22.13 -16.78 4.76
CA MET A 499 -22.74 -16.86 3.43
C MET A 499 -23.75 -15.74 3.13
N ASP A 500 -24.27 -15.08 4.17
CA ASP A 500 -25.30 -14.02 4.03
C ASP A 500 -24.73 -12.62 3.76
N GLY A 501 -23.41 -12.47 3.88
CA GLY A 501 -22.67 -11.23 3.73
C GLY A 501 -21.34 -11.32 4.43
N GLU A 502 -20.57 -10.23 4.39
CA GLU A 502 -19.30 -10.11 5.07
C GLU A 502 -19.45 -10.28 6.59
N PHE A 503 -18.49 -10.94 7.21
CA PHE A 503 -18.46 -11.08 8.67
C PHE A 503 -18.21 -9.72 9.31
N VAL A 504 -19.00 -9.38 10.31
CA VAL A 504 -18.90 -8.12 11.09
C VAL A 504 -18.70 -8.46 12.56
N PRO A 505 -17.50 -8.91 12.95
CA PRO A 505 -17.24 -9.51 14.28
C PRO A 505 -17.45 -8.54 15.44
N ALA A 506 -17.21 -7.25 15.24
CA ALA A 506 -17.42 -6.22 16.23
C ALA A 506 -18.11 -4.98 15.64
N ILE A 507 -18.86 -4.27 16.47
CA ILE A 507 -19.60 -3.06 16.13
C ILE A 507 -19.29 -1.93 17.12
N LYS A 508 -19.55 -0.68 16.75
CA LYS A 508 -19.46 0.45 17.69
C LYS A 508 -20.69 0.50 18.57
N ASN A 509 -20.48 0.56 19.87
CA ASN A 509 -21.54 0.83 20.85
C ASN A 509 -21.94 2.32 20.87
N ALA A 510 -22.85 2.72 21.76
CA ALA A 510 -23.32 4.09 21.89
C ALA A 510 -22.19 5.10 22.19
N GLU A 511 -21.16 4.68 22.90
CA GLU A 511 -19.98 5.47 23.23
C GLU A 511 -18.95 5.50 22.08
N GLY A 512 -19.22 4.78 20.97
CA GLY A 512 -18.33 4.67 19.82
C GLY A 512 -17.13 3.74 20.02
N ILE A 513 -17.19 2.86 21.01
CA ILE A 513 -16.18 1.86 21.34
C ILE A 513 -16.53 0.55 20.59
N MET A 514 -15.52 -0.09 20.00
CA MET A 514 -15.69 -1.40 19.34
C MET A 514 -15.94 -2.48 20.39
N VAL A 515 -17.06 -3.19 20.27
CA VAL A 515 -17.49 -4.31 21.12
C VAL A 515 -17.92 -5.49 20.26
N ALA A 516 -17.90 -6.70 20.84
CA ALA A 516 -18.35 -7.90 20.13
C ALA A 516 -19.77 -7.72 19.58
N ASN A 517 -19.99 -8.20 18.37
CA ASN A 517 -21.30 -8.14 17.73
C ASN A 517 -22.18 -9.27 18.25
N GLU A 518 -23.15 -8.94 19.09
CA GLU A 518 -24.08 -9.89 19.74
C GLU A 518 -24.93 -10.71 18.73
N LYS A 519 -25.01 -10.28 17.45
CA LYS A 519 -25.65 -11.06 16.38
C LYS A 519 -25.12 -12.50 16.27
N TYR A 520 -23.86 -12.70 16.61
CA TYR A 520 -23.19 -14.00 16.44
C TYR A 520 -23.14 -14.86 17.71
N LYS A 521 -23.63 -14.33 18.84
CA LYS A 521 -23.55 -14.99 20.15
C LYS A 521 -24.25 -16.35 20.19
N ASP A 522 -25.41 -16.44 19.57
CA ASP A 522 -26.30 -17.62 19.65
C ASP A 522 -26.07 -18.60 18.49
N ILE A 523 -25.04 -18.38 17.65
CA ILE A 523 -24.65 -19.35 16.64
C ILE A 523 -24.09 -20.60 17.33
N PRO A 524 -24.57 -21.82 17.00
CA PRO A 524 -24.10 -23.03 17.64
C PRO A 524 -22.58 -23.18 17.57
N GLY A 525 -21.94 -23.34 18.72
CA GLY A 525 -20.48 -23.44 18.83
C GLY A 525 -19.74 -22.12 18.81
N ALA A 526 -20.41 -20.98 18.80
CA ALA A 526 -19.76 -19.68 18.93
C ALA A 526 -19.03 -19.55 20.27
N VAL A 527 -17.85 -18.95 20.23
CA VAL A 527 -17.01 -18.72 21.40
C VAL A 527 -16.60 -17.26 21.46
N LEU A 528 -16.87 -16.59 22.59
CA LEU A 528 -16.36 -15.24 22.79
C LEU A 528 -14.83 -15.26 22.86
N ARG A 529 -14.18 -14.61 21.92
CA ARG A 529 -12.74 -14.34 21.92
C ARG A 529 -12.49 -12.99 22.53
N VAL A 530 -11.53 -12.95 23.45
CA VAL A 530 -11.07 -11.69 24.03
C VAL A 530 -10.01 -11.10 23.11
N GLY A 531 -10.15 -9.83 22.77
CA GLY A 531 -9.14 -9.10 22.00
C GLY A 531 -7.79 -9.15 22.72
N ASN A 532 -6.76 -9.58 21.99
CA ASN A 532 -5.43 -9.86 22.55
C ASN A 532 -4.41 -8.73 22.32
N LEU A 533 -4.85 -7.63 21.71
CA LEU A 533 -3.96 -6.52 21.34
C LEU A 533 -4.25 -5.26 22.17
N PRO A 534 -3.24 -4.35 22.30
CA PRO A 534 -3.31 -3.23 23.26
C PRO A 534 -4.44 -2.22 23.00
N ASN A 535 -4.96 -2.14 21.78
CA ASN A 535 -5.99 -1.16 21.39
C ASN A 535 -7.42 -1.58 21.76
N LYS A 536 -7.58 -2.59 22.61
CA LYS A 536 -8.88 -3.03 23.09
C LYS A 536 -9.69 -1.85 23.64
N GLY A 537 -10.92 -1.71 23.16
CA GLY A 537 -11.80 -0.61 23.54
C GLY A 537 -11.50 0.73 22.87
N SER A 538 -10.50 0.81 21.98
CA SER A 538 -10.23 2.03 21.20
C SER A 538 -11.36 2.29 20.19
N ARG A 539 -11.73 3.55 20.04
CA ARG A 539 -12.69 3.97 19.01
C ARG A 539 -12.15 3.81 17.58
N ALA A 540 -10.83 3.83 17.43
CA ALA A 540 -10.13 3.69 16.16
C ALA A 540 -9.60 2.27 15.93
N ALA A 541 -9.88 1.31 16.84
CA ALA A 541 -9.37 -0.04 16.70
C ALA A 541 -9.92 -0.73 15.47
N ASN A 542 -9.03 -1.24 14.64
CA ASN A 542 -9.37 -2.21 13.63
C ASN A 542 -9.73 -3.54 14.29
N GLN A 543 -10.54 -4.33 13.64
CA GLN A 543 -10.96 -5.63 14.15
C GLN A 543 -9.80 -6.61 14.05
N GLY A 544 -9.48 -7.15 12.87
CA GLY A 544 -8.19 -7.76 12.59
C GLY A 544 -7.12 -6.69 12.35
N VAL A 545 -5.88 -6.94 12.72
CA VAL A 545 -4.82 -5.91 12.68
C VAL A 545 -3.66 -6.30 11.78
N HIS A 546 -2.95 -5.29 11.29
CA HIS A 546 -1.67 -5.49 10.58
C HIS A 546 -0.59 -5.99 11.53
N THR A 547 0.46 -6.61 10.96
CA THR A 547 1.67 -7.00 11.69
C THR A 547 2.91 -6.41 11.05
N GLY A 548 3.99 -6.35 11.82
CA GLY A 548 5.29 -5.88 11.36
C GLY A 548 6.16 -6.95 10.71
N ASP A 549 5.57 -8.09 10.32
CA ASP A 549 6.29 -9.16 9.64
C ASP A 549 6.66 -8.73 8.22
N ASP A 550 7.80 -9.25 7.71
CA ASP A 550 8.20 -9.03 6.32
C ASP A 550 7.16 -9.60 5.34
N VAL A 551 6.95 -8.91 4.23
CA VAL A 551 6.13 -9.39 3.12
C VAL A 551 6.98 -10.16 2.10
N LEU A 552 6.33 -11.03 1.33
CA LEU A 552 7.00 -11.79 0.29
C LEU A 552 6.90 -11.06 -1.05
N LEU A 553 8.05 -10.75 -1.65
CA LEU A 553 8.16 -10.30 -3.04
C LEU A 553 8.49 -11.49 -3.93
N THR A 554 7.70 -11.71 -5.00
CA THR A 554 8.04 -12.64 -6.09
C THR A 554 8.05 -11.91 -7.42
N ALA A 555 8.93 -12.32 -8.33
CA ALA A 555 9.11 -11.60 -9.58
C ALA A 555 9.55 -12.46 -10.75
N MET A 556 9.27 -11.95 -11.96
CA MET A 556 9.79 -12.49 -13.20
C MET A 556 9.96 -11.40 -14.27
N GLY A 557 10.70 -11.74 -15.30
CA GLY A 557 10.96 -10.83 -16.42
C GLY A 557 12.28 -10.06 -16.29
N PRO A 558 12.62 -9.23 -17.26
CA PRO A 558 13.90 -8.52 -17.30
C PRO A 558 14.05 -7.54 -16.14
N GLY A 559 15.14 -7.63 -15.38
CA GLY A 559 15.42 -6.83 -14.19
C GLY A 559 15.06 -7.52 -12.87
N ALA A 560 14.33 -8.65 -12.91
CA ALA A 560 13.94 -9.39 -11.72
C ALA A 560 15.11 -10.13 -11.04
N GLU A 561 16.21 -10.35 -11.74
CA GLU A 561 17.40 -11.05 -11.23
C GLU A 561 18.10 -10.36 -10.05
N LYS A 562 17.75 -9.11 -9.79
CA LYS A 562 18.23 -8.34 -8.64
C LYS A 562 17.50 -8.67 -7.33
N ILE A 563 16.34 -9.32 -7.42
CA ILE A 563 15.48 -9.63 -6.28
C ILE A 563 16.00 -10.87 -5.58
N ARG A 564 16.43 -10.72 -4.33
CA ARG A 564 16.99 -11.83 -3.53
C ARG A 564 17.15 -11.46 -2.05
N GLY A 565 17.08 -12.45 -1.18
CA GLY A 565 17.36 -12.31 0.25
C GLY A 565 16.31 -11.46 0.97
N GLN A 566 16.81 -10.54 1.82
CA GLN A 566 15.99 -9.53 2.49
C GLN A 566 16.30 -8.17 1.86
N MET A 567 15.27 -7.35 1.65
CA MET A 567 15.33 -6.04 1.01
C MET A 567 14.44 -5.05 1.77
N GLU A 568 14.77 -3.76 1.69
CA GLU A 568 13.89 -2.69 2.12
C GLU A 568 12.80 -2.44 1.06
N ASN A 569 11.61 -2.06 1.46
CA ASN A 569 10.51 -1.79 0.51
C ASN A 569 10.82 -0.65 -0.47
N THR A 570 11.69 0.29 -0.11
CA THR A 570 12.17 1.36 -1.01
C THR A 570 13.03 0.83 -2.17
N GLU A 571 13.67 -0.32 -2.01
CA GLU A 571 14.48 -0.92 -3.08
C GLU A 571 13.63 -1.44 -4.25
N LEU A 572 12.33 -1.69 -4.02
CA LEU A 572 11.41 -2.07 -5.10
C LEU A 572 11.31 -0.95 -6.15
N PHE A 573 11.20 0.30 -5.73
CA PHE A 573 11.25 1.46 -6.63
C PHE A 573 12.56 1.47 -7.45
N ARG A 574 13.70 1.22 -6.80
CA ARG A 574 14.99 1.18 -7.48
C ARG A 574 15.07 0.08 -8.54
N ILE A 575 14.51 -1.10 -8.27
CA ILE A 575 14.43 -2.19 -9.25
C ILE A 575 13.60 -1.77 -10.46
N ILE A 576 12.45 -1.12 -10.25
CA ILE A 576 11.60 -0.60 -11.32
C ILE A 576 12.34 0.49 -12.11
N ALA A 577 12.97 1.44 -11.42
CA ALA A 577 13.71 2.52 -12.04
C ALA A 577 14.88 2.01 -12.89
N ASP A 578 15.61 1.01 -12.40
CA ASP A 578 16.70 0.35 -13.12
C ASP A 578 16.21 -0.40 -14.37
N ALA A 579 15.13 -1.20 -14.22
CA ALA A 579 14.57 -1.97 -15.33
C ALA A 579 14.09 -1.06 -16.48
N LEU A 580 13.55 0.10 -16.14
CA LEU A 580 13.02 1.09 -17.10
C LEU A 580 14.04 2.18 -17.48
N ALA A 581 15.27 2.17 -16.93
CA ALA A 581 16.31 3.19 -17.15
C ALA A 581 15.79 4.62 -16.94
N LEU A 582 15.18 4.90 -15.78
CA LEU A 582 14.45 6.15 -15.53
C LEU A 582 15.33 7.36 -15.21
N ALA A 583 16.58 7.20 -14.80
CA ALA A 583 17.48 8.33 -14.60
C ALA A 583 17.75 9.06 -15.93
N PRO A 584 17.94 10.40 -15.95
CA PRO A 584 18.38 11.11 -17.13
C PRO A 584 19.69 10.51 -17.65
N GLN A 585 19.73 10.19 -18.92
CA GLN A 585 20.99 9.83 -19.55
C GLN A 585 21.82 11.11 -19.70
N GLY A 586 22.88 11.27 -18.89
CA GLY A 586 23.83 12.35 -19.08
C GLY A 586 24.32 12.31 -20.53
N LYS A 587 24.36 13.44 -21.23
CA LYS A 587 25.19 13.53 -22.44
C LYS A 587 26.58 13.06 -22.01
N ALA A 588 27.06 11.97 -22.61
CA ALA A 588 28.43 11.55 -22.42
C ALA A 588 29.29 12.81 -22.57
N ALA A 589 30.00 13.18 -21.50
CA ALA A 589 30.99 14.25 -21.59
C ALA A 589 31.87 13.84 -22.77
N GLY A 590 31.79 14.62 -23.85
CA GLY A 590 32.62 14.37 -25.03
C GLY A 590 34.07 14.23 -24.55
N LYS A 591 34.71 13.16 -24.97
CA LYS A 591 36.15 12.92 -24.78
C LYS A 591 36.92 14.04 -25.40
#